data_5c96150fcfb447307b05362fc1667691
#
_entry.id   5c96150fcfb447307b05362fc1667691
#
_cell.length_a   1.000
_cell.length_b   1.000
_cell.length_c   1.000
_cell.angle_alpha   90.00
_cell.angle_beta   90.00
_cell.angle_gamma   90.00
#
_symmetry.space_group_name_H-M   'P 1'
#
loop_
_entity.id
_entity.type
_entity.pdbx_description
1 polymer ?
#
loop_
_entity_poly.entity_id
_entity_poly.type
_entity_poly.pdbx_seq_one_letter_code
_entity_poly.pdbx_strand_id
1 'polypeptide(L)'
;DLFTRIKQSHFSVPKFNDWIFIIFIISVYYIFWLLSKRKYILVTFWTIIILTLLITFPTNSHHKITMLNVGQGDSILYEGGKNQNVLIDTGGKVINDTKQPSYSISKYHILPTLNERGINELEYLILTHPHNDHIGELEYIISHIKIEHIVIYNKGYSSNTLMLLSKLSHKYNIKLMDVRQVSSFKLGDSSFLFFDSFIPNSRDKNEYSIITMITYQNKKVLLMGDASKNNESLLLKKYNLPEIDILKVGHHGSKTSSSKEFIEMIKPKISLISSGKNNMYHLPNIEVVKRLQRIRSRIYNSQQNGQVTIDLDDNLKVDSNSYGNASRSEEHTSELQSLCKISYA
;
A
#
# COMPACT_ATOMS: atom_id res chain seq x y z
N ASP A 1 -23.61 1.61 -25.89
CA ASP A 1 -24.09 0.57 -25.01
C ASP A 1 -24.72 1.18 -23.75
N LEU A 2 -25.99 0.81 -23.43
CA LEU A 2 -26.77 1.46 -22.37
C LEU A 2 -26.08 1.27 -20.98
N PHE A 3 -25.44 0.14 -20.79
CA PHE A 3 -24.79 -0.21 -19.53
C PHE A 3 -23.48 0.55 -19.27
N THR A 4 -22.76 0.96 -20.30
CA THR A 4 -21.52 1.75 -20.14
C THR A 4 -21.77 3.21 -19.79
N ARG A 5 -23.02 3.69 -19.90
CA ARG A 5 -23.43 5.05 -19.52
C ARG A 5 -23.81 5.20 -18.05
N ILE A 6 -24.00 4.09 -17.34
CA ILE A 6 -24.28 4.12 -15.90
C ILE A 6 -22.93 4.22 -15.18
N LYS A 7 -22.67 5.36 -14.54
CA LYS A 7 -21.41 5.64 -13.78
C LYS A 7 -21.10 4.62 -12.68
N GLN A 8 -21.98 3.67 -12.39
CA GLN A 8 -21.89 2.61 -11.39
C GLN A 8 -21.96 1.20 -11.99
N SER A 9 -21.71 1.04 -13.30
CA SER A 9 -21.80 -0.26 -13.97
C SER A 9 -20.69 -1.26 -13.58
N HIS A 10 -19.66 -0.80 -12.87
CA HIS A 10 -18.58 -1.64 -12.39
C HIS A 10 -18.50 -1.54 -10.85
N PHE A 11 -18.79 -2.62 -10.17
CA PHE A 11 -18.49 -2.79 -8.77
C PHE A 11 -17.60 -4.04 -8.61
N SER A 12 -16.59 -3.91 -7.80
CA SER A 12 -15.71 -5.04 -7.49
C SER A 12 -16.32 -5.86 -6.38
N VAL A 13 -16.32 -7.17 -6.56
CA VAL A 13 -16.75 -8.12 -5.52
C VAL A 13 -15.50 -8.80 -5.01
N PRO A 14 -15.31 -8.91 -3.69
CA PRO A 14 -14.19 -9.64 -3.12
C PRO A 14 -14.12 -11.06 -3.69
N LYS A 15 -12.91 -11.58 -3.88
CA LYS A 15 -12.71 -12.95 -4.28
C LYS A 15 -13.29 -13.88 -3.22
N PHE A 16 -14.37 -14.58 -3.57
CA PHE A 16 -14.93 -15.60 -2.70
C PHE A 16 -14.03 -16.84 -2.65
N ASN A 17 -14.04 -17.53 -1.51
CA ASN A 17 -13.44 -18.85 -1.41
C ASN A 17 -14.14 -19.81 -2.40
N ASP A 18 -13.37 -20.66 -3.09
CA ASP A 18 -13.88 -21.57 -4.12
C ASP A 18 -15.07 -22.40 -3.66
N TRP A 19 -15.09 -22.81 -2.38
CA TRP A 19 -16.20 -23.54 -1.78
C TRP A 19 -17.52 -22.75 -1.74
N ILE A 20 -17.45 -21.45 -1.50
CA ILE A 20 -18.63 -20.56 -1.48
C ILE A 20 -19.19 -20.44 -2.88
N PHE A 21 -18.33 -20.33 -3.89
CA PHE A 21 -18.73 -20.29 -5.29
C PHE A 21 -19.42 -21.61 -5.69
N ILE A 22 -18.90 -22.76 -5.27
CA ILE A 22 -19.51 -24.07 -5.51
C ILE A 22 -20.89 -24.14 -4.86
N ILE A 23 -21.04 -23.73 -3.58
CA ILE A 23 -22.32 -23.69 -2.88
C ILE A 23 -23.30 -22.76 -3.59
N PHE A 24 -22.85 -21.63 -4.07
CA PHE A 24 -23.68 -20.70 -4.84
C PHE A 24 -24.21 -21.36 -6.13
N ILE A 25 -23.37 -22.02 -6.92
CA ILE A 25 -23.77 -22.74 -8.14
C ILE A 25 -24.79 -23.83 -7.83
N ILE A 26 -24.55 -24.65 -6.79
CA ILE A 26 -25.49 -25.69 -6.36
C ILE A 26 -26.84 -25.07 -5.96
N SER A 27 -26.80 -23.94 -5.24
CA SER A 27 -28.03 -23.25 -4.81
C SER A 27 -28.83 -22.69 -5.99
N VAL A 28 -28.16 -22.14 -6.99
CA VAL A 28 -28.80 -21.68 -8.23
C VAL A 28 -29.45 -22.84 -8.98
N TYR A 29 -28.72 -23.97 -9.11
CA TYR A 29 -29.28 -25.18 -9.72
C TYR A 29 -30.51 -25.69 -8.97
N TYR A 30 -30.49 -25.70 -7.62
CA TYR A 30 -31.61 -26.10 -6.79
C TYR A 30 -32.82 -25.19 -6.95
N ILE A 31 -32.62 -23.89 -7.11
CA ILE A 31 -33.71 -22.94 -7.42
C ILE A 31 -34.36 -23.28 -8.76
N PHE A 32 -33.58 -23.55 -9.81
CA PHE A 32 -34.14 -24.00 -11.09
C PHE A 32 -34.91 -25.27 -11.00
N TRP A 33 -34.44 -26.24 -10.21
CA TRP A 33 -35.16 -27.50 -9.94
C TRP A 33 -36.49 -27.24 -9.20
N LEU A 34 -36.52 -26.37 -8.20
CA LEU A 34 -37.76 -25.99 -7.50
C LEU A 34 -38.75 -25.28 -8.44
N LEU A 35 -38.29 -24.44 -9.34
CA LEU A 35 -39.08 -23.77 -10.37
C LEU A 35 -39.73 -24.81 -11.30
N SER A 36 -38.96 -25.81 -11.75
CA SER A 36 -39.50 -26.90 -12.60
C SER A 36 -40.61 -27.74 -11.88
N LYS A 37 -40.55 -27.78 -10.55
CA LYS A 37 -41.58 -28.44 -9.71
C LYS A 37 -42.70 -27.47 -9.28
N ARG A 38 -42.73 -26.22 -9.79
CA ARG A 38 -43.72 -25.17 -9.45
C ARG A 38 -43.81 -24.84 -7.96
N LYS A 39 -42.72 -25.04 -7.19
CA LYS A 39 -42.66 -24.78 -5.74
C LYS A 39 -42.23 -23.33 -5.46
N TYR A 40 -43.01 -22.37 -5.89
CA TYR A 40 -42.65 -20.93 -5.88
C TYR A 40 -42.37 -20.38 -4.48
N ILE A 41 -43.07 -20.82 -3.44
CA ILE A 41 -42.84 -20.39 -2.06
C ILE A 41 -41.45 -20.81 -1.59
N LEU A 42 -41.01 -22.01 -1.94
CA LEU A 42 -39.66 -22.48 -1.60
C LEU A 42 -38.59 -21.73 -2.42
N VAL A 43 -38.90 -21.36 -3.66
CA VAL A 43 -37.99 -20.54 -4.48
C VAL A 43 -37.77 -19.19 -3.83
N THR A 44 -38.83 -18.48 -3.43
CA THR A 44 -38.73 -17.20 -2.74
C THR A 44 -37.93 -17.30 -1.44
N PHE A 45 -38.22 -18.32 -0.65
CA PHE A 45 -37.49 -18.58 0.61
C PHE A 45 -35.97 -18.77 0.38
N TRP A 46 -35.58 -19.63 -0.56
CA TRP A 46 -34.19 -19.89 -0.88
C TRP A 46 -33.49 -18.67 -1.50
N THR A 47 -34.19 -17.91 -2.34
CA THR A 47 -33.64 -16.66 -2.91
C THR A 47 -33.35 -15.64 -1.80
N ILE A 48 -34.27 -15.49 -0.83
CA ILE A 48 -34.05 -14.60 0.32
C ILE A 48 -32.85 -15.07 1.16
N ILE A 49 -32.74 -16.38 1.42
CA ILE A 49 -31.59 -16.92 2.15
C ILE A 49 -30.27 -16.60 1.44
N ILE A 50 -30.19 -16.83 0.13
CA ILE A 50 -28.97 -16.55 -0.63
C ILE A 50 -28.66 -15.04 -0.60
N LEU A 51 -29.64 -14.18 -0.81
CA LEU A 51 -29.45 -12.72 -0.74
C LEU A 51 -29.00 -12.30 0.66
N THR A 52 -29.60 -12.83 1.72
CA THR A 52 -29.19 -12.56 3.09
C THR A 52 -27.76 -13.02 3.33
N LEU A 53 -27.40 -14.23 2.92
CA LEU A 53 -26.03 -14.73 3.03
C LEU A 53 -25.02 -13.87 2.27
N LEU A 54 -25.36 -13.40 1.06
CA LEU A 54 -24.48 -12.50 0.28
C LEU A 54 -24.29 -11.14 0.95
N ILE A 55 -25.35 -10.61 1.61
CA ILE A 55 -25.31 -9.32 2.30
C ILE A 55 -24.60 -9.44 3.66
N THR A 56 -24.84 -10.54 4.39
CA THR A 56 -24.29 -10.75 5.75
C THR A 56 -22.94 -11.48 5.74
N PHE A 57 -22.47 -11.87 4.55
CA PHE A 57 -21.18 -12.55 4.47
C PHE A 57 -20.11 -11.67 5.13
N PRO A 58 -19.42 -12.16 6.16
CA PRO A 58 -18.40 -11.37 6.82
C PRO A 58 -17.31 -11.08 5.78
N THR A 59 -17.23 -9.84 5.31
CA THR A 59 -16.02 -9.34 4.70
C THR A 59 -14.97 -9.49 5.78
N ASN A 60 -13.98 -10.37 5.57
CA ASN A 60 -12.89 -10.55 6.52
C ASN A 60 -12.24 -9.19 6.75
N SER A 61 -12.58 -8.58 7.88
CA SER A 61 -12.04 -7.29 8.29
C SER A 61 -10.65 -7.47 8.89
N HIS A 62 -9.75 -8.08 8.12
CA HIS A 62 -8.35 -8.18 8.53
C HIS A 62 -7.66 -6.86 8.25
N HIS A 63 -6.96 -6.38 9.28
CA HIS A 63 -6.09 -5.23 9.13
C HIS A 63 -4.78 -5.66 8.48
N LYS A 64 -4.49 -5.09 7.33
CA LYS A 64 -3.32 -5.47 6.51
C LYS A 64 -2.55 -4.25 6.04
N ILE A 65 -1.25 -4.43 5.91
CA ILE A 65 -0.39 -3.51 5.20
C ILE A 65 0.21 -4.23 3.98
N THR A 66 0.08 -3.65 2.81
CA THR A 66 0.58 -4.25 1.58
C THR A 66 1.50 -3.29 0.86
N MET A 67 2.75 -3.69 0.67
CA MET A 67 3.66 -3.05 -0.27
C MET A 67 3.35 -3.59 -1.67
N LEU A 68 2.77 -2.74 -2.52
CA LEU A 68 2.44 -3.07 -3.90
C LEU A 68 3.72 -3.09 -4.74
N ASN A 69 3.78 -4.02 -5.70
CA ASN A 69 4.92 -4.07 -6.62
C ASN A 69 4.71 -3.09 -7.79
N VAL A 70 5.14 -1.87 -7.59
CA VAL A 70 5.04 -0.78 -8.58
C VAL A 70 6.34 -0.55 -9.36
N GLY A 71 7.29 -1.47 -9.22
CA GLY A 71 8.64 -1.29 -9.77
C GLY A 71 9.46 -0.32 -8.92
N GLN A 72 10.14 0.64 -9.56
CA GLN A 72 10.83 1.72 -8.83
C GLN A 72 9.80 2.76 -8.44
N GLY A 73 9.60 2.97 -7.14
CA GLY A 73 8.62 3.88 -6.57
C GLY A 73 7.89 3.27 -5.38
N ASP A 74 6.95 4.01 -4.81
CA ASP A 74 6.18 3.58 -3.65
C ASP A 74 4.68 3.52 -3.95
N SER A 75 4.05 2.48 -3.45
CA SER A 75 2.60 2.42 -3.27
C SER A 75 2.30 1.42 -2.15
N ILE A 76 1.77 1.90 -1.04
CA ILE A 76 1.47 1.10 0.15
C ILE A 76 -0.03 1.17 0.40
N LEU A 77 -0.68 0.02 0.45
CA LEU A 77 -2.09 -0.08 0.80
C LEU A 77 -2.21 -0.50 2.26
N TYR A 78 -2.93 0.29 3.03
CA TYR A 78 -3.45 -0.09 4.34
C TYR A 78 -4.92 -0.47 4.18
N GLU A 79 -5.28 -1.65 4.65
CA GLU A 79 -6.65 -2.15 4.75
C GLU A 79 -7.03 -2.17 6.22
N GLY A 80 -8.01 -1.37 6.60
CA GLY A 80 -8.69 -1.46 7.90
C GLY A 80 -9.97 -2.27 7.76
N GLY A 81 -10.74 -2.40 8.83
CA GLY A 81 -12.08 -2.99 8.74
C GLY A 81 -13.00 -2.20 7.78
N LYS A 82 -14.11 -2.79 7.37
CA LYS A 82 -15.22 -2.20 6.59
C LYS A 82 -14.90 -0.89 5.83
N ASN A 83 -14.35 -1.00 4.64
CA ASN A 83 -14.06 0.13 3.72
C ASN A 83 -13.08 1.19 4.24
N GLN A 84 -12.32 0.88 5.29
CA GLN A 84 -11.32 1.77 5.88
C GLN A 84 -9.97 1.57 5.19
N ASN A 85 -9.87 2.01 3.94
CA ASN A 85 -8.71 1.79 3.11
C ASN A 85 -7.92 3.08 2.90
N VAL A 86 -6.62 3.01 3.03
CA VAL A 86 -5.70 4.12 2.80
C VAL A 86 -4.64 3.69 1.79
N LEU A 87 -4.48 4.46 0.74
CA LEU A 87 -3.36 4.29 -0.18
C LEU A 87 -2.32 5.37 0.11
N ILE A 88 -1.07 4.97 0.24
CA ILE A 88 0.06 5.87 0.42
C ILE A 88 0.91 5.77 -0.83
N ASP A 89 0.98 6.86 -1.57
CA ASP A 89 1.56 7.00 -2.89
C ASP A 89 0.92 6.15 -3.98
N THR A 90 1.09 6.54 -5.22
CA THR A 90 0.47 5.92 -6.39
C THR A 90 1.48 5.23 -7.31
N GLY A 91 2.75 5.24 -6.92
CA GLY A 91 3.79 4.86 -7.85
C GLY A 91 3.89 5.81 -9.03
N GLY A 92 4.64 5.42 -10.02
CA GLY A 92 4.82 6.18 -11.25
C GLY A 92 6.15 5.85 -11.89
N LYS A 93 6.36 6.36 -13.10
CA LYS A 93 7.61 6.11 -13.83
C LYS A 93 8.68 7.10 -13.40
N VAL A 94 9.88 6.61 -13.14
CA VAL A 94 11.05 7.48 -12.99
C VAL A 94 11.34 8.15 -14.32
N ILE A 95 11.49 9.46 -14.33
CA ILE A 95 11.83 10.21 -15.53
C ILE A 95 13.19 9.74 -16.04
N ASN A 96 13.27 9.45 -17.35
CA ASN A 96 14.48 8.96 -18.04
C ASN A 96 14.92 7.52 -17.72
N ASP A 97 14.14 6.74 -16.99
CA ASP A 97 14.41 5.30 -16.83
C ASP A 97 13.79 4.50 -17.98
N THR A 98 14.61 4.18 -19.00
CA THR A 98 14.18 3.38 -20.16
C THR A 98 13.90 1.91 -19.86
N LYS A 99 14.28 1.43 -18.66
CA LYS A 99 14.05 0.05 -18.22
C LYS A 99 12.66 -0.15 -17.60
N GLN A 100 11.96 0.94 -17.32
CA GLN A 100 10.60 0.86 -16.79
C GLN A 100 9.58 0.54 -17.90
N PRO A 101 8.50 -0.18 -17.56
CA PRO A 101 7.48 -0.54 -18.53
C PRO A 101 6.81 0.71 -19.13
N SER A 102 6.44 0.63 -20.41
CA SER A 102 5.73 1.70 -21.11
C SER A 102 4.26 1.84 -20.71
N TYR A 103 3.71 0.84 -19.99
CA TYR A 103 2.31 0.82 -19.56
C TYR A 103 2.08 1.53 -18.22
N SER A 104 0.83 1.88 -17.91
CA SER A 104 0.43 2.46 -16.62
C SER A 104 0.60 1.43 -15.50
N ILE A 105 1.34 1.81 -14.45
CA ILE A 105 1.57 0.99 -13.26
C ILE A 105 0.25 0.78 -12.50
N SER A 106 -0.54 1.83 -12.37
CA SER A 106 -1.83 1.74 -11.69
C SER A 106 -2.79 0.78 -12.37
N LYS A 107 -2.85 0.79 -13.71
CA LYS A 107 -3.73 -0.08 -14.47
C LYS A 107 -3.43 -1.57 -14.27
N TYR A 108 -2.14 -1.93 -14.16
CA TYR A 108 -1.74 -3.33 -14.16
C TYR A 108 -1.31 -3.88 -12.80
N HIS A 109 -1.06 -3.01 -11.82
CA HIS A 109 -0.59 -3.43 -10.49
C HIS A 109 -1.49 -2.96 -9.35
N ILE A 110 -1.89 -1.67 -9.33
CA ILE A 110 -2.65 -1.12 -8.20
C ILE A 110 -4.14 -1.48 -8.31
N LEU A 111 -4.81 -1.07 -9.39
CA LEU A 111 -6.25 -1.30 -9.55
C LEU A 111 -6.64 -2.78 -9.55
N PRO A 112 -5.89 -3.70 -10.19
CA PRO A 112 -6.21 -5.12 -10.09
C PRO A 112 -6.17 -5.63 -8.65
N THR A 113 -5.17 -5.20 -7.84
CA THR A 113 -5.10 -5.58 -6.42
C THR A 113 -6.29 -5.01 -5.63
N LEU A 114 -6.66 -3.75 -5.84
CA LEU A 114 -7.83 -3.15 -5.20
C LEU A 114 -9.11 -3.89 -5.59
N ASN A 115 -9.29 -4.17 -6.87
CA ASN A 115 -10.46 -4.91 -7.38
C ASN A 115 -10.53 -6.33 -6.82
N GLU A 116 -9.43 -7.08 -6.78
CA GLU A 116 -9.36 -8.44 -6.22
C GLU A 116 -9.77 -8.46 -4.74
N ARG A 117 -9.47 -7.38 -4.01
CA ARG A 117 -9.83 -7.23 -2.59
C ARG A 117 -11.21 -6.59 -2.38
N GLY A 118 -11.92 -6.25 -3.45
CA GLY A 118 -13.24 -5.61 -3.40
C GLY A 118 -13.19 -4.16 -2.91
N ILE A 119 -12.02 -3.50 -3.02
CA ILE A 119 -11.83 -2.11 -2.62
C ILE A 119 -12.29 -1.19 -3.76
N ASN A 120 -13.41 -0.53 -3.55
CA ASN A 120 -14.00 0.40 -4.52
C ASN A 120 -13.83 1.87 -4.10
N GLU A 121 -13.32 2.10 -2.90
CA GLU A 121 -13.19 3.41 -2.29
C GLU A 121 -11.96 3.46 -1.39
N LEU A 122 -11.26 4.59 -1.42
CA LEU A 122 -10.19 4.94 -0.50
C LEU A 122 -10.66 6.09 0.39
N GLU A 123 -10.64 5.88 1.69
CA GLU A 123 -10.94 6.95 2.66
C GLU A 123 -9.88 8.05 2.58
N TYR A 124 -8.61 7.63 2.47
CA TYR A 124 -7.48 8.54 2.30
C TYR A 124 -6.52 8.08 1.20
N LEU A 125 -6.04 9.06 0.44
CA LEU A 125 -4.84 8.96 -0.38
C LEU A 125 -3.78 9.90 0.22
N ILE A 126 -2.69 9.36 0.73
CA ILE A 126 -1.58 10.14 1.29
C ILE A 126 -0.49 10.22 0.23
N LEU A 127 -0.14 11.43 -0.20
CA LEU A 127 0.93 11.66 -1.17
C LEU A 127 2.14 12.19 -0.40
N THR A 128 3.16 11.35 -0.27
CA THR A 128 4.31 11.64 0.60
C THR A 128 5.12 12.84 0.13
N HIS A 129 5.45 12.90 -1.15
CA HIS A 129 6.19 14.00 -1.77
C HIS A 129 6.02 14.00 -3.31
N PRO A 130 6.39 15.07 -4.03
CA PRO A 130 5.97 15.27 -5.43
C PRO A 130 6.87 14.59 -6.48
N HIS A 131 7.66 13.59 -6.17
CA HIS A 131 8.40 12.86 -7.20
C HIS A 131 7.49 11.93 -8.00
N ASN A 132 7.85 11.73 -9.26
CA ASN A 132 6.98 11.02 -10.20
C ASN A 132 6.80 9.54 -9.86
N ASP A 133 7.78 8.91 -9.26
CA ASP A 133 7.72 7.52 -8.78
C ASP A 133 6.83 7.33 -7.52
N HIS A 134 6.28 8.44 -6.99
CA HIS A 134 5.31 8.45 -5.89
C HIS A 134 3.92 8.94 -6.33
N ILE A 135 3.86 9.97 -7.18
CA ILE A 135 2.58 10.57 -7.58
C ILE A 135 2.28 10.46 -9.08
N GLY A 136 3.12 9.78 -9.85
CA GLY A 136 3.03 9.76 -11.31
C GLY A 136 1.76 9.14 -11.87
N GLU A 137 1.11 8.26 -11.12
CA GLU A 137 -0.16 7.61 -11.52
C GLU A 137 -1.41 8.26 -10.86
N LEU A 138 -1.25 9.42 -10.21
CA LEU A 138 -2.29 10.10 -9.45
C LEU A 138 -3.57 10.34 -10.25
N GLU A 139 -3.46 10.91 -11.45
CA GLU A 139 -4.63 11.21 -12.28
C GLU A 139 -5.37 9.93 -12.69
N TYR A 140 -4.61 8.87 -12.96
CA TYR A 140 -5.19 7.59 -13.33
C TYR A 140 -5.95 6.98 -12.15
N ILE A 141 -5.37 6.96 -10.95
CA ILE A 141 -6.03 6.44 -9.74
C ILE A 141 -7.30 7.24 -9.42
N ILE A 142 -7.22 8.57 -9.37
CA ILE A 142 -8.37 9.44 -9.04
C ILE A 142 -9.53 9.26 -10.03
N SER A 143 -9.23 8.95 -11.29
CA SER A 143 -10.27 8.75 -12.30
C SER A 143 -10.96 7.39 -12.26
N HIS A 144 -10.39 6.40 -11.55
CA HIS A 144 -10.88 5.01 -11.55
C HIS A 144 -11.35 4.49 -10.19
N ILE A 145 -11.01 5.16 -9.10
CA ILE A 145 -11.49 4.80 -7.76
C ILE A 145 -11.99 6.03 -7.02
N LYS A 146 -13.02 5.88 -6.22
CA LYS A 146 -13.52 6.96 -5.37
C LYS A 146 -12.51 7.22 -4.25
N ILE A 147 -12.17 8.50 -4.01
CA ILE A 147 -11.29 8.94 -2.93
C ILE A 147 -12.00 10.04 -2.16
N GLU A 148 -12.02 9.95 -0.84
CA GLU A 148 -12.68 10.97 -0.03
C GLU A 148 -11.71 12.10 0.36
N HIS A 149 -10.49 11.74 0.75
CA HIS A 149 -9.51 12.69 1.24
C HIS A 149 -8.15 12.49 0.55
N ILE A 150 -7.48 13.59 0.18
CA ILE A 150 -6.07 13.58 -0.22
C ILE A 150 -5.29 14.37 0.81
N VAL A 151 -4.23 13.78 1.35
CA VAL A 151 -3.31 14.41 2.30
C VAL A 151 -1.98 14.71 1.62
N ILE A 152 -1.54 15.96 1.70
CA ILE A 152 -0.26 16.42 1.14
C ILE A 152 0.46 17.34 2.14
N TYR A 153 1.75 17.60 1.88
CA TYR A 153 2.47 18.70 2.48
C TYR A 153 2.66 19.82 1.43
N ASN A 154 1.80 20.83 1.45
CA ASN A 154 1.71 21.86 0.41
C ASN A 154 3.07 22.47 0.02
N LYS A 155 3.96 22.71 0.99
CA LYS A 155 5.27 23.32 0.73
C LYS A 155 6.21 22.45 -0.11
N GLY A 156 5.97 21.14 -0.18
CA GLY A 156 6.75 20.23 -1.02
C GLY A 156 6.43 20.35 -2.52
N TYR A 157 5.26 20.87 -2.86
CA TYR A 157 4.73 20.84 -4.21
C TYR A 157 4.92 22.15 -4.97
N SER A 158 5.11 22.07 -6.28
CA SER A 158 5.12 23.24 -7.16
C SER A 158 3.71 23.83 -7.30
N SER A 159 3.61 25.13 -7.63
CA SER A 159 2.33 25.78 -7.88
C SER A 159 1.51 25.08 -8.96
N ASN A 160 2.15 24.57 -10.02
CA ASN A 160 1.48 23.83 -11.10
C ASN A 160 0.88 22.51 -10.58
N THR A 161 1.61 21.77 -9.77
CA THR A 161 1.12 20.50 -9.17
C THR A 161 -0.02 20.78 -8.19
N LEU A 162 0.08 21.82 -7.37
CA LEU A 162 -1.01 22.23 -6.48
C LEU A 162 -2.27 22.63 -7.24
N MET A 163 -2.12 23.36 -8.36
CA MET A 163 -3.24 23.71 -9.24
C MET A 163 -3.89 22.46 -9.86
N LEU A 164 -3.10 21.48 -10.30
CA LEU A 164 -3.60 20.20 -10.80
C LEU A 164 -4.36 19.46 -9.70
N LEU A 165 -3.78 19.31 -8.50
CA LEU A 165 -4.43 18.68 -7.36
C LEU A 165 -5.76 19.37 -7.00
N SER A 166 -5.78 20.69 -6.95
CA SER A 166 -7.00 21.46 -6.69
C SER A 166 -8.07 21.22 -7.77
N LYS A 167 -7.69 21.21 -9.05
CA LYS A 167 -8.59 20.92 -10.16
C LYS A 167 -9.18 19.50 -10.07
N LEU A 168 -8.35 18.51 -9.79
CA LEU A 168 -8.77 17.12 -9.64
C LEU A 168 -9.69 16.95 -8.42
N SER A 169 -9.32 17.55 -7.29
CA SER A 169 -10.10 17.52 -6.05
C SER A 169 -11.49 18.11 -6.27
N HIS A 170 -11.59 19.24 -6.95
CA HIS A 170 -12.88 19.85 -7.29
C HIS A 170 -13.69 18.96 -8.25
N LYS A 171 -13.05 18.44 -9.31
CA LYS A 171 -13.70 17.62 -10.35
C LYS A 171 -14.32 16.33 -9.76
N TYR A 172 -13.61 15.69 -8.82
CA TYR A 172 -13.99 14.39 -8.24
C TYR A 172 -14.56 14.49 -6.82
N ASN A 173 -14.81 15.72 -6.34
CA ASN A 173 -15.33 16.01 -4.99
C ASN A 173 -14.47 15.38 -3.88
N ILE A 174 -13.16 15.59 -3.95
CA ILE A 174 -12.17 15.06 -3.00
C ILE A 174 -11.76 16.19 -2.07
N LYS A 175 -11.68 15.94 -0.77
CA LYS A 175 -11.20 16.91 0.21
C LYS A 175 -9.66 16.92 0.25
N LEU A 176 -9.04 18.01 -0.18
CA LEU A 176 -7.60 18.20 -0.11
C LEU A 176 -7.20 18.76 1.26
N MET A 177 -6.23 18.13 1.92
CA MET A 177 -5.81 18.42 3.28
C MET A 177 -4.29 18.65 3.36
N ASP A 178 -3.86 19.69 4.07
CA ASP A 178 -2.43 19.89 4.40
C ASP A 178 -2.10 19.18 5.71
N VAL A 179 -1.06 18.36 5.72
CA VAL A 179 -0.61 17.60 6.88
C VAL A 179 -0.30 18.47 8.11
N ARG A 180 0.00 19.77 7.92
CA ARG A 180 0.19 20.72 9.04
C ARG A 180 -1.10 21.15 9.72
N GLN A 181 -2.23 21.00 9.03
CA GLN A 181 -3.56 21.30 9.58
C GLN A 181 -4.16 20.06 10.23
N VAL A 182 -3.77 18.86 9.72
CA VAL A 182 -4.24 17.57 10.21
C VAL A 182 -3.03 16.71 10.53
N SER A 183 -2.49 16.86 11.74
CA SER A 183 -1.32 16.10 12.19
C SER A 183 -1.62 14.63 12.49
N SER A 184 -2.89 14.26 12.66
CA SER A 184 -3.32 12.89 12.91
C SER A 184 -4.79 12.71 12.62
N PHE A 185 -5.20 11.47 12.36
CA PHE A 185 -6.60 11.06 12.28
C PHE A 185 -6.78 9.62 12.78
N LYS A 186 -8.02 9.26 13.11
CA LYS A 186 -8.41 7.90 13.43
C LYS A 186 -9.24 7.33 12.29
N LEU A 187 -9.02 6.07 11.99
CA LEU A 187 -9.76 5.31 11.00
C LEU A 187 -10.12 3.94 11.61
N GLY A 188 -11.37 3.82 12.08
CA GLY A 188 -11.78 2.69 12.90
C GLY A 188 -10.90 2.54 14.14
N ASP A 189 -10.34 1.36 14.34
CA ASP A 189 -9.47 1.04 15.48
C ASP A 189 -8.01 1.46 15.24
N SER A 190 -7.70 2.07 14.10
CA SER A 190 -6.36 2.50 13.75
C SER A 190 -6.19 4.00 13.90
N SER A 191 -4.98 4.42 14.23
CA SER A 191 -4.58 5.82 14.27
C SER A 191 -3.42 6.08 13.31
N PHE A 192 -3.50 7.20 12.61
CA PHE A 192 -2.50 7.72 11.72
C PHE A 192 -1.93 9.00 12.30
N LEU A 193 -0.62 9.05 12.49
CA LEU A 193 0.11 10.21 12.98
C LEU A 193 1.12 10.64 11.93
N PHE A 194 1.11 11.92 11.60
CA PHE A 194 2.09 12.53 10.71
C PHE A 194 3.16 13.28 11.51
N PHE A 195 4.42 12.97 11.25
CA PHE A 195 5.52 13.62 11.95
C PHE A 195 5.93 14.93 11.28
N ASP A 196 6.09 15.97 12.07
CA ASP A 196 6.68 17.24 11.62
C ASP A 196 8.21 17.13 11.58
N SER A 197 8.72 16.47 10.56
CA SER A 197 10.16 16.26 10.33
C SER A 197 10.64 16.88 9.01
N PHE A 198 9.86 17.80 8.44
CA PHE A 198 10.18 18.48 7.19
C PHE A 198 11.39 19.41 7.34
N ILE A 199 12.28 19.43 6.34
CA ILE A 199 13.42 20.33 6.32
C ILE A 199 13.01 21.61 5.59
N PRO A 200 12.94 22.74 6.30
CA PRO A 200 12.50 24.00 5.70
C PRO A 200 13.44 24.46 4.57
N ASN A 201 12.85 24.95 3.47
CA ASN A 201 13.56 25.52 2.32
C ASN A 201 14.58 24.57 1.67
N SER A 202 14.41 23.27 1.81
CA SER A 202 15.24 22.29 1.13
C SER A 202 15.06 22.36 -0.39
N ARG A 203 16.17 22.15 -1.12
CA ARG A 203 16.13 21.93 -2.57
C ARG A 203 15.81 20.48 -2.93
N ASP A 204 16.05 19.55 -2.00
CA ASP A 204 15.70 18.14 -2.15
C ASP A 204 14.24 17.92 -1.73
N LYS A 205 13.42 17.54 -2.69
CA LYS A 205 11.99 17.29 -2.44
C LYS A 205 11.74 16.06 -1.56
N ASN A 206 12.68 15.14 -1.47
CA ASN A 206 12.62 14.01 -0.56
C ASN A 206 12.51 14.46 0.90
N GLU A 207 13.11 15.59 1.25
CA GLU A 207 13.08 16.17 2.60
C GLU A 207 11.71 16.75 2.99
N TYR A 208 10.76 16.77 2.06
CA TYR A 208 9.33 17.08 2.30
C TYR A 208 8.45 15.85 2.41
N SER A 209 9.04 14.66 2.47
CA SER A 209 8.28 13.42 2.63
C SER A 209 7.45 13.41 3.90
N ILE A 210 6.17 13.07 3.78
CA ILE A 210 5.29 12.84 4.92
C ILE A 210 5.68 11.50 5.55
N ILE A 211 6.22 11.54 6.76
CA ILE A 211 6.49 10.35 7.57
C ILE A 211 5.22 10.03 8.36
N THR A 212 4.71 8.80 8.17
CA THR A 212 3.44 8.37 8.77
C THR A 212 3.67 7.20 9.72
N MET A 213 3.18 7.33 10.96
CA MET A 213 3.03 6.22 11.89
C MET A 213 1.59 5.74 11.87
N ILE A 214 1.39 4.46 11.57
CA ILE A 214 0.10 3.79 11.72
C ILE A 214 0.18 2.93 12.98
N THR A 215 -0.80 3.09 13.86
CA THR A 215 -0.92 2.26 15.05
C THR A 215 -2.26 1.53 15.01
N TYR A 216 -2.20 0.21 15.07
CA TYR A 216 -3.36 -0.66 15.19
C TYR A 216 -3.13 -1.61 16.37
N GLN A 217 -4.01 -1.55 17.38
CA GLN A 217 -3.79 -2.23 18.66
C GLN A 217 -2.40 -1.88 19.23
N ASN A 218 -1.53 -2.88 19.41
CA ASN A 218 -0.15 -2.72 19.84
C ASN A 218 0.89 -2.76 18.69
N LYS A 219 0.43 -2.87 17.43
CA LYS A 219 1.30 -2.90 16.24
C LYS A 219 1.59 -1.49 15.74
N LYS A 220 2.84 -1.23 15.37
CA LYS A 220 3.32 0.05 14.88
C LYS A 220 3.98 -0.11 13.53
N VAL A 221 3.45 0.60 12.54
CA VAL A 221 3.97 0.64 11.18
C VAL A 221 4.49 2.04 10.91
N LEU A 222 5.76 2.17 10.55
CA LEU A 222 6.38 3.45 10.22
C LEU A 222 6.69 3.49 8.72
N LEU A 223 6.09 4.47 8.03
CA LEU A 223 6.25 4.69 6.59
C LEU A 223 7.07 5.97 6.39
N MET A 224 8.25 5.84 5.78
CA MET A 224 9.23 6.92 5.67
C MET A 224 9.08 7.76 4.38
N GLY A 225 8.32 7.28 3.38
CA GLY A 225 8.43 7.83 2.03
C GLY A 225 9.89 7.83 1.57
N ASP A 226 10.37 8.96 1.07
CA ASP A 226 11.77 9.13 0.68
C ASP A 226 12.58 10.02 1.64
N ALA A 227 12.11 10.10 2.90
CA ALA A 227 12.77 10.87 3.95
C ALA A 227 14.27 10.56 4.05
N SER A 228 15.06 11.63 4.11
CA SER A 228 16.52 11.59 4.22
C SER A 228 17.00 11.40 5.66
N LYS A 229 18.31 11.21 5.83
CA LYS A 229 18.95 11.18 7.16
C LYS A 229 18.73 12.49 7.94
N ASN A 230 18.54 13.61 7.25
CA ASN A 230 18.23 14.89 7.89
C ASN A 230 16.84 14.84 8.54
N ASN A 231 15.84 14.29 7.83
CA ASN A 231 14.51 14.06 8.39
C ASN A 231 14.56 13.09 9.57
N GLU A 232 15.32 11.98 9.46
CA GLU A 232 15.52 11.00 10.54
C GLU A 232 16.13 11.66 11.79
N SER A 233 17.19 12.47 11.61
CA SER A 233 17.82 13.22 12.70
C SER A 233 16.85 14.19 13.38
N LEU A 234 16.03 14.90 12.60
CA LEU A 234 15.02 15.82 13.13
C LEU A 234 13.91 15.05 13.85
N LEU A 235 13.51 13.90 13.31
CA LEU A 235 12.51 13.02 13.90
C LEU A 235 12.98 12.52 15.27
N LEU A 236 14.23 12.02 15.37
CA LEU A 236 14.82 11.56 16.64
C LEU A 236 15.00 12.68 17.67
N LYS A 237 15.23 13.91 17.22
CA LYS A 237 15.34 15.07 18.13
C LYS A 237 14.00 15.52 18.67
N LYS A 238 12.94 15.46 17.86
CA LYS A 238 11.62 15.98 18.22
C LYS A 238 10.73 14.97 18.94
N TYR A 239 10.94 13.67 18.67
CA TYR A 239 10.01 12.63 19.13
C TYR A 239 10.74 11.48 19.79
N ASN A 240 10.15 10.95 20.85
CA ASN A 240 10.58 9.71 21.46
C ASN A 240 9.92 8.54 20.72
N LEU A 241 10.62 8.00 19.70
CA LEU A 241 10.08 6.93 18.88
C LEU A 241 10.11 5.60 19.64
N PRO A 242 9.03 4.82 19.57
CA PRO A 242 9.03 3.44 20.09
C PRO A 242 9.78 2.49 19.15
N GLU A 243 10.02 1.26 19.61
CA GLU A 243 10.35 0.16 18.69
C GLU A 243 9.20 -0.06 17.69
N ILE A 244 9.55 -0.38 16.45
CA ILE A 244 8.62 -0.46 15.32
C ILE A 244 8.44 -1.91 14.89
N ASP A 245 7.20 -2.32 14.62
CA ASP A 245 6.94 -3.66 14.10
C ASP A 245 7.25 -3.75 12.61
N ILE A 246 6.80 -2.77 11.81
CA ILE A 246 7.00 -2.74 10.36
C ILE A 246 7.54 -1.38 9.96
N LEU A 247 8.67 -1.38 9.26
CA LEU A 247 9.26 -0.19 8.65
C LEU A 247 9.16 -0.28 7.13
N LYS A 248 8.52 0.70 6.47
CA LYS A 248 8.82 0.99 5.06
C LYS A 248 10.10 1.82 5.04
N VAL A 249 11.16 1.22 4.54
CA VAL A 249 12.49 1.82 4.48
C VAL A 249 12.48 3.07 3.61
N GLY A 250 13.09 4.14 4.09
CA GLY A 250 13.13 5.42 3.38
C GLY A 250 13.89 5.34 2.06
N HIS A 251 13.44 6.10 1.08
CA HIS A 251 14.09 6.35 -0.20
C HIS A 251 14.57 5.05 -0.88
N HIS A 252 13.67 4.05 -0.95
CA HIS A 252 13.89 2.74 -1.57
C HIS A 252 15.15 2.01 -1.09
N GLY A 253 15.63 2.32 0.12
CA GLY A 253 16.88 1.80 0.66
C GLY A 253 18.13 2.52 0.15
N SER A 254 18.03 3.80 -0.23
CA SER A 254 19.16 4.64 -0.62
C SER A 254 20.13 4.87 0.55
N LYS A 255 21.41 5.04 0.23
CA LYS A 255 22.44 5.46 1.22
C LYS A 255 22.16 6.80 1.89
N THR A 256 21.26 7.61 1.31
CA THR A 256 20.84 8.91 1.85
C THR A 256 19.82 8.80 2.98
N SER A 257 19.30 7.60 3.24
CA SER A 257 18.34 7.28 4.30
C SER A 257 18.84 6.18 5.21
N SER A 258 18.02 5.80 6.19
CA SER A 258 18.22 4.65 7.09
C SER A 258 19.55 4.73 7.81
N SER A 259 19.79 5.85 8.51
CA SER A 259 20.99 6.06 9.32
C SER A 259 21.12 4.97 10.38
N LYS A 260 22.36 4.74 10.83
CA LYS A 260 22.64 3.73 11.86
C LYS A 260 21.87 4.07 13.14
N GLU A 261 21.95 5.30 13.56
CA GLU A 261 21.31 5.82 14.78
C GLU A 261 19.80 5.62 14.74
N PHE A 262 19.17 5.93 13.60
CA PHE A 262 17.74 5.77 13.41
C PHE A 262 17.32 4.30 13.48
N ILE A 263 17.98 3.42 12.73
CA ILE A 263 17.67 1.99 12.69
C ILE A 263 17.89 1.30 14.03
N GLU A 264 18.97 1.65 14.76
CA GLU A 264 19.26 1.12 16.09
C GLU A 264 18.27 1.61 17.16
N MET A 265 17.68 2.79 16.97
CA MET A 265 16.65 3.32 17.87
C MET A 265 15.30 2.62 17.66
N ILE A 266 14.83 2.52 16.43
CA ILE A 266 13.47 2.02 16.13
C ILE A 266 13.40 0.49 16.04
N LYS A 267 14.51 -0.21 15.83
CA LYS A 267 14.66 -1.67 15.76
C LYS A 267 13.51 -2.41 15.06
N PRO A 268 13.25 -2.14 13.79
CA PRO A 268 12.08 -2.71 13.10
C PRO A 268 12.17 -4.24 13.04
N LYS A 269 11.08 -4.93 13.37
CA LYS A 269 10.97 -6.39 13.24
C LYS A 269 10.94 -6.82 11.78
N ILE A 270 10.20 -6.06 10.95
CA ILE A 270 10.07 -6.27 9.51
C ILE A 270 10.44 -4.97 8.79
N SER A 271 11.23 -5.08 7.74
CA SER A 271 11.62 -3.97 6.88
C SER A 271 11.17 -4.23 5.44
N LEU A 272 10.34 -3.32 4.90
CA LEU A 272 9.86 -3.34 3.53
C LEU A 272 10.68 -2.39 2.68
N ILE A 273 11.25 -2.89 1.60
CA ILE A 273 12.01 -2.10 0.63
C ILE A 273 11.29 -2.17 -0.71
N SER A 274 10.71 -1.05 -1.15
CA SER A 274 10.13 -0.94 -2.48
C SER A 274 11.19 -0.44 -3.44
N SER A 275 11.61 -1.26 -4.38
CA SER A 275 12.60 -0.90 -5.40
C SER A 275 12.42 -1.72 -6.66
N GLY A 276 12.68 -1.12 -7.81
CA GLY A 276 12.52 -1.75 -9.12
C GLY A 276 13.62 -2.76 -9.42
N LYS A 277 13.27 -3.85 -10.09
CA LYS A 277 14.25 -4.83 -10.56
C LYS A 277 15.18 -4.16 -11.59
N ASN A 278 16.49 -4.32 -11.40
CA ASN A 278 17.51 -3.70 -12.27
C ASN A 278 17.38 -2.16 -12.38
N ASN A 279 16.93 -1.49 -11.31
CA ASN A 279 16.77 -0.04 -11.32
C ASN A 279 18.10 0.68 -11.57
N MET A 280 18.03 1.85 -12.21
CA MET A 280 19.22 2.63 -12.59
C MET A 280 20.01 3.16 -11.40
N TYR A 281 19.42 3.23 -10.20
CA TYR A 281 20.04 3.74 -8.99
C TYR A 281 20.76 2.66 -8.17
N HIS A 282 20.72 1.41 -8.61
CA HIS A 282 21.30 0.25 -7.89
C HIS A 282 20.79 0.15 -6.45
N LEU A 283 19.49 0.39 -6.24
CA LEU A 283 18.84 0.28 -4.94
C LEU A 283 18.28 -1.14 -4.74
N PRO A 284 18.23 -1.61 -3.48
CA PRO A 284 18.70 -0.96 -2.26
C PRO A 284 20.22 -0.96 -2.12
N ASN A 285 20.75 0.07 -1.43
CA ASN A 285 22.17 0.12 -1.12
C ASN A 285 22.56 -0.96 -0.09
N ILE A 286 23.65 -1.67 -0.35
CA ILE A 286 24.10 -2.81 0.47
C ILE A 286 24.36 -2.42 1.94
N GLU A 287 24.80 -1.20 2.21
CA GLU A 287 25.01 -0.76 3.60
C GLU A 287 23.72 -0.61 4.38
N VAL A 288 22.63 -0.17 3.72
CA VAL A 288 21.30 -0.11 4.34
C VAL A 288 20.84 -1.52 4.68
N VAL A 289 20.95 -2.44 3.74
CA VAL A 289 20.61 -3.86 3.96
C VAL A 289 21.43 -4.43 5.12
N LYS A 290 22.73 -4.21 5.15
CA LYS A 290 23.61 -4.67 6.27
C LYS A 290 23.20 -4.09 7.62
N ARG A 291 22.76 -2.81 7.68
CA ARG A 291 22.28 -2.20 8.95
C ARG A 291 21.02 -2.90 9.45
N LEU A 292 20.06 -3.16 8.56
CA LEU A 292 18.82 -3.87 8.89
C LEU A 292 19.10 -5.32 9.33
N GLN A 293 20.04 -6.01 8.67
CA GLN A 293 20.45 -7.37 9.05
C GLN A 293 21.12 -7.42 10.44
N ARG A 294 21.95 -6.42 10.78
CA ARG A 294 22.62 -6.35 12.10
C ARG A 294 21.63 -6.30 13.27
N ILE A 295 20.48 -5.65 13.08
CA ILE A 295 19.42 -5.62 14.09
C ILE A 295 18.44 -6.79 13.96
N ARG A 296 18.72 -7.77 13.10
CA ARG A 296 17.91 -8.96 12.84
C ARG A 296 16.49 -8.65 12.31
N SER A 297 16.32 -7.54 11.58
CA SER A 297 15.06 -7.25 10.88
C SER A 297 14.82 -8.25 9.74
N ARG A 298 13.60 -8.76 9.61
CA ARG A 298 13.20 -9.55 8.44
C ARG A 298 12.98 -8.58 7.26
N ILE A 299 13.80 -8.74 6.21
CA ILE A 299 13.80 -7.82 5.07
C ILE A 299 13.02 -8.43 3.92
N TYR A 300 12.05 -7.67 3.38
CA TYR A 300 11.32 -7.99 2.17
C TYR A 300 11.54 -6.89 1.15
N ASN A 301 11.98 -7.28 -0.05
CA ASN A 301 12.26 -6.37 -1.15
C ASN A 301 11.35 -6.70 -2.34
N SER A 302 10.65 -5.71 -2.90
CA SER A 302 9.76 -5.90 -4.05
C SER A 302 10.45 -6.51 -5.27
N GLN A 303 11.76 -6.32 -5.44
CA GLN A 303 12.54 -6.97 -6.52
C GLN A 303 12.52 -8.51 -6.45
N GLN A 304 12.54 -9.04 -5.24
CA GLN A 304 12.66 -10.48 -4.96
C GLN A 304 11.32 -11.08 -4.57
N ASN A 305 10.58 -10.36 -3.73
CA ASN A 305 9.35 -10.84 -3.10
C ASN A 305 8.08 -10.42 -3.85
N GLY A 306 8.20 -9.57 -4.89
CA GLY A 306 7.04 -9.01 -5.55
C GLY A 306 6.19 -8.16 -4.61
N GLN A 307 4.89 -8.33 -4.65
CA GLN A 307 3.97 -7.73 -3.69
C GLN A 307 4.08 -8.43 -2.34
N VAL A 308 4.13 -7.64 -1.25
CA VAL A 308 4.25 -8.16 0.12
C VAL A 308 3.09 -7.67 0.96
N THR A 309 2.32 -8.59 1.51
CA THR A 309 1.18 -8.32 2.41
C THR A 309 1.52 -8.81 3.81
N ILE A 310 1.28 -7.99 4.82
CA ILE A 310 1.48 -8.33 6.23
C ILE A 310 0.13 -8.21 6.94
N ASP A 311 -0.31 -9.30 7.55
CA ASP A 311 -1.50 -9.33 8.37
C ASP A 311 -1.18 -8.80 9.77
N LEU A 312 -1.88 -7.74 10.20
CA LEU A 312 -1.67 -7.11 11.50
C LEU A 312 -2.45 -7.84 12.62
N ASP A 313 -3.47 -8.61 12.27
CA ASP A 313 -4.26 -9.39 13.23
C ASP A 313 -3.57 -10.73 13.56
N ASP A 314 -2.84 -11.33 12.61
CA ASP A 314 -2.20 -12.64 12.74
C ASP A 314 -0.67 -12.54 12.91
N ASN A 315 -0.23 -12.08 14.07
CA ASN A 315 1.20 -12.06 14.49
C ASN A 315 2.20 -11.61 13.42
N LEU A 316 1.83 -10.65 12.58
CA LEU A 316 2.61 -10.15 11.46
C LEU A 316 2.95 -11.27 10.46
N LYS A 317 1.95 -12.09 10.14
CA LYS A 317 2.08 -13.09 9.08
C LYS A 317 2.30 -12.40 7.75
N VAL A 318 3.35 -12.82 7.07
CA VAL A 318 3.74 -12.24 5.78
C VAL A 318 3.35 -13.19 4.66
N ASP A 319 2.67 -12.65 3.66
CA ASP A 319 2.41 -13.29 2.38
C ASP A 319 3.10 -12.48 1.26
N SER A 320 3.80 -13.16 0.37
CA SER A 320 4.53 -12.51 -0.71
C SER A 320 4.41 -13.30 -2.02
N ASN A 321 4.10 -12.59 -3.10
CA ASN A 321 4.04 -13.16 -4.45
C ASN A 321 5.46 -13.21 -5.05
N SER A 322 6.32 -14.09 -4.52
CA SER A 322 7.65 -14.28 -5.09
C SER A 322 7.54 -14.80 -6.53
N TYR A 323 8.22 -14.14 -7.46
CA TYR A 323 8.41 -14.65 -8.81
C TYR A 323 9.34 -15.87 -8.75
N GLY A 324 8.74 -17.06 -8.67
CA GLY A 324 9.46 -18.33 -8.73
C GLY A 324 9.58 -19.06 -7.40
N ASN A 325 8.80 -20.15 -7.30
CA ASN A 325 8.78 -21.22 -6.29
C ASN A 325 7.94 -21.00 -5.03
N ALA A 326 6.76 -21.58 -5.09
CA ALA A 326 6.04 -22.09 -3.94
C ALA A 326 6.88 -23.21 -3.29
N SER A 327 7.75 -22.89 -2.37
CA SER A 327 8.26 -23.71 -1.28
C SER A 327 9.58 -23.12 -0.76
N ARG A 328 9.55 -22.46 0.38
CA ARG A 328 10.59 -22.44 1.41
C ARG A 328 10.48 -21.20 2.29
N SER A 329 9.89 -21.39 3.43
CA SER A 329 9.74 -20.37 4.47
C SER A 329 10.97 -20.19 5.37
N GLU A 330 12.13 -20.80 5.08
CA GLU A 330 13.30 -20.76 5.96
C GLU A 330 14.66 -20.50 5.29
N GLU A 331 14.75 -20.37 3.95
CA GLU A 331 16.07 -20.22 3.27
C GLU A 331 16.43 -18.79 2.82
N HIS A 332 15.59 -17.78 3.03
CA HIS A 332 15.86 -16.43 2.49
C HIS A 332 17.00 -15.66 3.13
N THR A 333 17.52 -16.12 4.28
CA THR A 333 18.75 -15.56 4.87
C THR A 333 20.01 -15.97 4.11
N SER A 334 20.00 -17.10 3.39
CA SER A 334 21.17 -17.63 2.69
C SER A 334 21.44 -17.00 1.32
N GLU A 335 20.39 -16.59 0.58
CA GLU A 335 20.56 -15.98 -0.75
C GLU A 335 21.05 -14.54 -0.69
N LEU A 336 20.62 -13.76 0.31
CA LEU A 336 21.21 -12.44 0.57
C LEU A 336 22.68 -12.54 0.98
N GLN A 337 23.08 -13.65 1.60
CA GLN A 337 24.47 -13.95 1.90
C GLN A 337 25.27 -14.32 0.65
N SER A 338 24.65 -14.91 -0.38
CA SER A 338 25.33 -15.25 -1.65
C SER A 338 25.62 -14.00 -2.49
N LEU A 339 24.76 -12.99 -2.48
CA LEU A 339 25.00 -11.71 -3.14
C LEU A 339 26.17 -10.93 -2.51
N CYS A 340 26.42 -11.12 -1.20
CA CYS A 340 27.59 -10.58 -0.53
C CYS A 340 28.92 -11.26 -0.95
N LYS A 341 28.88 -12.51 -1.46
CA LYS A 341 30.09 -13.25 -1.89
C LYS A 341 30.54 -12.92 -3.31
N ILE A 342 29.63 -12.44 -4.18
CA ILE A 342 29.95 -12.13 -5.58
C ILE A 342 30.67 -10.78 -5.74
N SER A 343 30.70 -9.93 -4.71
CA SER A 343 31.36 -8.62 -4.75
C SER A 343 32.87 -8.66 -4.38
N TYR A 344 33.48 -9.82 -4.20
CA TYR A 344 34.89 -9.98 -3.86
C TYR A 344 35.65 -10.99 -4.75
N ALA A 345 35.23 -11.14 -6.02
CA ALA A 345 36.02 -11.86 -7.02
C ALA A 345 36.34 -10.92 -8.21
#